data_83a6b6b91e7520c5890e3a7dd32b6849
#
_entry.id   83a6b6b91e7520c5890e3a7dd32b6849
#
_cell.length_a   1.000
_cell.length_b   1.000
_cell.length_c   1.000
_cell.angle_alpha   90.00
_cell.angle_beta   90.00
_cell.angle_gamma   90.00
#
_symmetry.space_group_name_H-M   'P 1'
#
loop_
_entity.id
_entity.type
_entity.pdbx_description
1 polymer ?
#
loop_
_entity_poly.entity_id
_entity_poly.type
_entity_poly.pdbx_seq_one_letter_code
_entity_poly.pdbx_strand_id
1 'polypeptide(L)'
;MKQRMHAVAFAAAALTLGHGAWAGEAEAKKWIDSEFQPSTLNKDQQMAEMKWFIEAAAKLKAKGVTQISVVSEALTVHEYESKTLAKAFEEITGIKVKHEIMQEGDVVEKLQTSMQSGKSIYDGWINDSDHIGTHYRY
;
A
#
# COMPACT_ATOMS: atom_id res chain seq x y z
N MET A 1 47.73 50.59 13.98
CA MET A 1 46.42 50.05 13.55
C MET A 1 46.60 48.56 13.36
N LYS A 2 46.02 47.70 14.27
CA LYS A 2 46.10 46.28 14.20
C LYS A 2 44.75 45.79 13.66
N GLN A 3 44.72 45.29 12.43
CA GLN A 3 43.51 44.58 11.86
C GLN A 3 43.39 43.22 12.49
N ARG A 4 42.24 42.97 13.13
CA ARG A 4 41.85 41.66 13.60
C ARG A 4 41.10 40.93 12.46
N MET A 5 41.72 39.90 11.90
CA MET A 5 41.05 38.96 11.00
C MET A 5 40.15 38.03 11.81
N HIS A 6 38.87 38.08 11.54
CA HIS A 6 37.90 37.11 12.09
C HIS A 6 37.85 35.91 11.14
N ALA A 7 38.32 34.75 11.62
CA ALA A 7 38.16 33.49 10.93
C ALA A 7 36.72 33.00 11.14
N VAL A 8 35.96 32.92 10.06
CA VAL A 8 34.66 32.33 10.05
C VAL A 8 34.86 30.82 9.84
N ALA A 9 34.64 30.04 10.88
CA ALA A 9 34.64 28.58 10.77
C ALA A 9 33.32 28.11 10.15
N PHE A 10 33.37 27.61 8.93
CA PHE A 10 32.26 26.87 8.35
C PHE A 10 32.23 25.48 8.97
N ALA A 11 31.26 25.24 9.83
CA ALA A 11 30.91 23.89 10.27
C ALA A 11 30.16 23.17 9.14
N ALA A 12 30.85 22.29 8.42
CA ALA A 12 30.22 21.37 7.50
C ALA A 12 29.44 20.33 8.32
N ALA A 13 28.12 20.50 8.41
CA ALA A 13 27.24 19.45 8.90
C ALA A 13 27.23 18.33 7.87
N ALA A 14 28.01 17.29 8.11
CA ALA A 14 27.88 16.02 7.37
C ALA A 14 26.51 15.42 7.70
N LEU A 15 25.54 15.57 6.79
CA LEU A 15 24.33 14.77 6.77
C LEU A 15 24.77 13.32 6.47
N THR A 16 24.98 12.54 7.52
CA THR A 16 25.01 11.09 7.40
C THR A 16 23.59 10.67 6.97
N LEU A 17 23.41 10.46 5.66
CA LEU A 17 22.33 9.64 5.16
C LEU A 17 22.53 8.24 5.72
N GLY A 18 22.06 8.04 6.95
CA GLY A 18 21.92 6.73 7.52
C GLY A 18 21.06 5.93 6.55
N HIS A 19 21.62 4.86 6.00
CA HIS A 19 20.87 3.80 5.37
C HIS A 19 20.06 3.13 6.49
N GLY A 20 19.01 3.82 6.96
CA GLY A 20 17.99 3.21 7.77
C GLY A 20 17.43 2.06 6.95
N ALA A 21 17.64 0.83 7.39
CA ALA A 21 16.88 -0.29 6.90
C ALA A 21 15.42 0.19 6.79
N TRP A 22 14.86 0.11 5.60
CA TRP A 22 13.51 0.58 5.34
C TRP A 22 12.61 -0.12 6.34
N ALA A 23 11.89 0.61 7.18
CA ALA A 23 11.04 0.03 8.21
C ALA A 23 10.16 -1.11 7.64
N GLY A 24 9.73 -0.96 6.39
CA GLY A 24 8.99 -1.95 5.64
C GLY A 24 9.70 -3.28 5.39
N GLU A 25 11.03 -3.35 5.26
CA GLU A 25 11.73 -4.65 5.05
C GLU A 25 11.70 -5.53 6.31
N ALA A 26 11.82 -4.93 7.48
CA ALA A 26 11.72 -5.68 8.75
C ALA A 26 10.30 -6.23 8.95
N GLU A 27 9.29 -5.43 8.66
CA GLU A 27 7.89 -5.87 8.73
C GLU A 27 7.58 -6.92 7.65
N ALA A 28 8.08 -6.74 6.42
CA ALA A 28 7.93 -7.73 5.36
C ALA A 28 8.50 -9.09 5.78
N LYS A 29 9.71 -9.11 6.36
CA LYS A 29 10.32 -10.35 6.86
C LYS A 29 9.47 -11.03 7.93
N LYS A 30 8.94 -10.26 8.87
CA LYS A 30 8.05 -10.76 9.94
C LYS A 30 6.81 -11.43 9.34
N TRP A 31 6.14 -10.79 8.38
CA TRP A 31 4.96 -11.34 7.71
C TRP A 31 5.28 -12.57 6.87
N ILE A 32 6.41 -12.59 6.16
CA ILE A 32 6.89 -13.75 5.40
C ILE A 32 7.16 -14.95 6.32
N ASP A 33 7.75 -14.71 7.50
CA ASP A 33 8.12 -15.79 8.43
C ASP A 33 6.90 -16.36 9.18
N SER A 34 5.78 -15.67 9.21
CA SER A 34 4.57 -16.07 9.95
C SER A 34 3.37 -16.35 9.05
N GLU A 35 2.75 -15.30 8.53
CA GLU A 35 1.42 -15.37 7.89
C GLU A 35 1.47 -15.83 6.43
N PHE A 36 2.55 -15.46 5.69
CA PHE A 36 2.65 -15.76 4.26
C PHE A 36 3.19 -17.17 3.99
N GLN A 37 2.93 -18.12 4.89
CA GLN A 37 3.28 -19.51 4.76
C GLN A 37 2.04 -20.43 4.91
N PRO A 38 1.91 -21.52 4.15
CA PRO A 38 2.83 -21.95 3.07
C PRO A 38 2.70 -21.13 1.80
N SER A 39 3.79 -21.02 1.03
CA SER A 39 3.82 -20.30 -0.25
C SER A 39 4.53 -21.12 -1.32
N THR A 40 4.14 -20.94 -2.59
CA THR A 40 4.85 -21.50 -3.74
C THR A 40 6.17 -20.76 -4.03
N LEU A 41 6.30 -19.52 -3.53
CA LEU A 41 7.54 -18.77 -3.61
C LEU A 41 8.42 -19.08 -2.40
N ASN A 42 9.72 -19.21 -2.60
CA ASN A 42 10.66 -19.27 -1.48
C ASN A 42 10.79 -17.88 -0.80
N LYS A 43 11.39 -17.81 0.38
CA LYS A 43 11.46 -16.58 1.18
C LYS A 43 12.22 -15.45 0.49
N ASP A 44 13.22 -15.74 -0.31
CA ASP A 44 13.97 -14.70 -1.05
C ASP A 44 13.11 -14.11 -2.16
N GLN A 45 12.34 -14.93 -2.87
CA GLN A 45 11.38 -14.48 -3.87
C GLN A 45 10.27 -13.65 -3.25
N GLN A 46 9.71 -14.11 -2.12
CA GLN A 46 8.71 -13.33 -1.38
C GLN A 46 9.28 -11.95 -0.94
N MET A 47 10.52 -11.93 -0.45
CA MET A 47 11.17 -10.66 -0.07
C MET A 47 11.40 -9.74 -1.28
N ALA A 48 11.72 -10.28 -2.44
CA ALA A 48 11.86 -9.49 -3.66
C ALA A 48 10.53 -8.82 -4.07
N GLU A 49 9.41 -9.55 -3.97
CA GLU A 49 8.07 -8.99 -4.18
C GLU A 49 7.76 -7.88 -3.16
N MET A 50 8.04 -8.11 -1.88
CA MET A 50 7.80 -7.09 -0.85
C MET A 50 8.62 -5.81 -1.08
N LYS A 51 9.87 -5.93 -1.53
CA LYS A 51 10.70 -4.78 -1.90
C LYS A 51 10.08 -3.97 -3.03
N TRP A 52 9.53 -4.62 -4.04
CA TRP A 52 8.81 -3.94 -5.11
C TRP A 52 7.62 -3.13 -4.57
N PHE A 53 6.82 -3.70 -3.68
CA PHE A 53 5.70 -2.98 -3.04
C PHE A 53 6.18 -1.79 -2.20
N ILE A 54 7.26 -1.94 -1.44
CA ILE A 54 7.84 -0.86 -0.63
C ILE A 54 8.29 0.31 -1.52
N GLU A 55 9.00 0.01 -2.62
CA GLU A 55 9.46 1.01 -3.57
C GLU A 55 8.31 1.71 -4.30
N ALA A 56 7.30 0.95 -4.74
CA ALA A 56 6.11 1.49 -5.37
C ALA A 56 5.35 2.42 -4.41
N ALA A 57 5.17 1.98 -3.16
CA ALA A 57 4.53 2.77 -2.12
C ALA A 57 5.29 4.07 -1.81
N ALA A 58 6.62 4.04 -1.81
CA ALA A 58 7.43 5.26 -1.63
C ALA A 58 7.14 6.30 -2.72
N LYS A 59 7.00 5.86 -3.98
CA LYS A 59 6.65 6.73 -5.11
C LYS A 59 5.23 7.30 -5.00
N LEU A 60 4.29 6.52 -4.50
CA LEU A 60 2.91 6.95 -4.29
C LEU A 60 2.82 7.93 -3.12
N LYS A 61 3.49 7.67 -2.00
CA LYS A 61 3.55 8.58 -0.86
C LYS A 61 4.17 9.93 -1.21
N ALA A 62 5.18 9.94 -2.07
CA ALA A 62 5.77 11.18 -2.59
C ALA A 62 4.77 12.03 -3.40
N LYS A 63 3.69 11.42 -3.91
CA LYS A 63 2.56 12.09 -4.60
C LYS A 63 1.40 12.41 -3.65
N GLY A 64 1.54 12.18 -2.34
CA GLY A 64 0.52 12.44 -1.34
C GLY A 64 -0.48 11.29 -1.12
N VAL A 65 -0.27 10.12 -1.74
CA VAL A 65 -1.14 8.94 -1.53
C VAL A 65 -0.74 8.25 -0.23
N THR A 66 -1.62 8.29 0.75
CA THR A 66 -1.41 7.65 2.07
C THR A 66 -2.45 6.57 2.37
N GLN A 67 -3.49 6.48 1.56
CA GLN A 67 -4.58 5.51 1.70
C GLN A 67 -5.11 5.14 0.31
N ILE A 68 -5.55 3.90 0.17
CA ILE A 68 -6.38 3.40 -0.93
C ILE A 68 -7.67 2.82 -0.36
N SER A 69 -8.75 2.89 -1.14
CA SER A 69 -10.07 2.38 -0.79
C SER A 69 -10.48 1.25 -1.72
N VAL A 70 -10.92 0.15 -1.14
CA VAL A 70 -11.35 -1.06 -1.87
C VAL A 70 -12.71 -1.49 -1.33
N VAL A 71 -13.54 -2.08 -2.16
CA VAL A 71 -14.80 -2.70 -1.76
C VAL A 71 -14.88 -4.13 -2.28
N SER A 72 -15.46 -5.03 -1.49
CA SER A 72 -15.77 -6.40 -1.86
C SER A 72 -17.05 -6.88 -1.19
N GLU A 73 -17.55 -8.00 -1.67
CA GLU A 73 -18.65 -8.72 -1.05
C GLU A 73 -18.23 -9.42 0.25
N ALA A 74 -19.23 -9.79 1.06
CA ALA A 74 -19.06 -10.42 2.36
C ALA A 74 -18.78 -11.93 2.22
N LEU A 75 -17.52 -12.26 1.94
CA LEU A 75 -16.98 -13.62 1.93
C LEU A 75 -15.85 -13.77 2.93
N THR A 76 -15.64 -14.99 3.44
CA THR A 76 -14.57 -15.28 4.41
C THR A 76 -13.17 -14.89 3.88
N VAL A 77 -12.91 -15.08 2.59
CA VAL A 77 -11.65 -14.69 1.95
C VAL A 77 -11.46 -13.18 2.01
N HIS A 78 -12.51 -12.41 1.72
CA HIS A 78 -12.44 -10.94 1.73
C HIS A 78 -12.38 -10.38 3.15
N GLU A 79 -12.95 -11.07 4.13
CA GLU A 79 -12.73 -10.74 5.54
C GLU A 79 -11.27 -10.93 5.96
N TYR A 80 -10.61 -11.99 5.49
CA TYR A 80 -9.20 -12.21 5.73
C TYR A 80 -8.34 -11.13 5.05
N GLU A 81 -8.64 -10.78 3.81
CA GLU A 81 -7.99 -9.68 3.09
C GLU A 81 -8.11 -8.36 3.83
N SER A 82 -9.32 -8.02 4.29
CA SER A 82 -9.60 -6.78 5.01
C SER A 82 -8.94 -6.71 6.38
N LYS A 83 -8.96 -7.81 7.15
CA LYS A 83 -8.49 -7.83 8.54
C LYS A 83 -6.98 -8.10 8.65
N THR A 84 -6.46 -8.99 7.79
CA THR A 84 -5.08 -9.49 7.89
C THR A 84 -4.18 -8.91 6.81
N LEU A 85 -4.54 -9.07 5.53
CA LEU A 85 -3.66 -8.63 4.44
C LEU A 85 -3.60 -7.11 4.31
N ALA A 86 -4.71 -6.40 4.53
CA ALA A 86 -4.71 -4.93 4.57
C ALA A 86 -3.78 -4.38 5.66
N LYS A 87 -3.78 -5.01 6.84
CA LYS A 87 -2.86 -4.68 7.93
C LYS A 87 -1.40 -4.96 7.55
N ALA A 88 -1.12 -6.12 6.96
CA ALA A 88 0.21 -6.46 6.49
C ALA A 88 0.72 -5.43 5.47
N PHE A 89 -0.13 -5.08 4.51
CA PHE A 89 0.21 -4.09 3.50
C PHE A 89 0.52 -2.72 4.11
N GLU A 90 -0.28 -2.26 5.08
CA GLU A 90 -0.04 -1.00 5.79
C GLU A 90 1.27 -1.02 6.58
N GLU A 91 1.54 -2.10 7.32
CA GLU A 91 2.79 -2.26 8.10
C GLU A 91 4.03 -2.28 7.18
N ILE A 92 3.95 -2.94 6.03
CA ILE A 92 5.06 -3.07 5.07
C ILE A 92 5.28 -1.80 4.26
N THR A 93 4.21 -1.15 3.80
CA THR A 93 4.29 -0.07 2.81
C THR A 93 4.06 1.32 3.41
N GLY A 94 3.40 1.41 4.56
CA GLY A 94 2.92 2.65 5.14
C GLY A 94 1.75 3.29 4.39
N ILE A 95 1.08 2.54 3.49
CA ILE A 95 -0.16 2.97 2.83
C ILE A 95 -1.32 2.19 3.43
N LYS A 96 -2.30 2.90 3.98
CA LYS A 96 -3.50 2.30 4.55
C LYS A 96 -4.40 1.74 3.47
N VAL A 97 -4.94 0.54 3.67
CA VAL A 97 -6.02 -0.02 2.85
C VAL A 97 -7.33 0.07 3.63
N LYS A 98 -8.24 0.89 3.13
CA LYS A 98 -9.63 0.92 3.62
C LYS A 98 -10.44 -0.07 2.80
N HIS A 99 -10.60 -1.28 3.31
CA HIS A 99 -11.35 -2.33 2.64
C HIS A 99 -12.76 -2.41 3.24
N GLU A 100 -13.76 -1.95 2.50
CA GLU A 100 -15.17 -2.07 2.87
C GLU A 100 -15.71 -3.42 2.41
N ILE A 101 -16.42 -4.10 3.31
CA ILE A 101 -17.10 -5.37 3.04
C ILE A 101 -18.60 -5.15 3.20
N MET A 102 -19.38 -5.54 2.20
CA MET A 102 -20.83 -5.43 2.22
C MET A 102 -21.50 -6.57 1.46
N GLN A 103 -22.83 -6.63 1.48
CA GLN A 103 -23.54 -7.64 0.69
C GLN A 103 -23.29 -7.44 -0.81
N GLU A 104 -23.24 -8.54 -1.55
CA GLU A 104 -22.94 -8.54 -2.99
C GLU A 104 -23.82 -7.55 -3.78
N GLY A 105 -25.14 -7.58 -3.57
CA GLY A 105 -26.06 -6.65 -4.24
C GLY A 105 -25.72 -5.18 -3.99
N ASP A 106 -25.30 -4.84 -2.77
CA ASP A 106 -24.90 -3.47 -2.42
C ASP A 106 -23.59 -3.07 -3.12
N VAL A 107 -22.64 -4.01 -3.26
CA VAL A 107 -21.41 -3.78 -4.03
C VAL A 107 -21.74 -3.47 -5.47
N VAL A 108 -22.55 -4.31 -6.11
CA VAL A 108 -22.98 -4.17 -7.51
C VAL A 108 -23.66 -2.82 -7.73
N GLU A 109 -24.63 -2.45 -6.89
CA GLU A 109 -25.38 -1.20 -7.01
C GLU A 109 -24.44 0.02 -6.87
N LYS A 110 -23.58 0.03 -5.87
CA LYS A 110 -22.60 1.11 -5.66
C LYS A 110 -21.65 1.26 -6.84
N LEU A 111 -21.12 0.15 -7.35
CA LEU A 111 -20.19 0.19 -8.48
C LEU A 111 -20.89 0.68 -9.76
N GLN A 112 -22.08 0.19 -10.05
CA GLN A 112 -22.85 0.64 -11.22
C GLN A 112 -23.17 2.14 -11.13
N THR A 113 -23.61 2.62 -9.99
CA THR A 113 -23.87 4.04 -9.75
C THR A 113 -22.60 4.88 -9.92
N SER A 114 -21.48 4.41 -9.39
CA SER A 114 -20.17 5.06 -9.54
C SER A 114 -19.78 5.17 -11.02
N MET A 115 -19.83 4.06 -11.75
CA MET A 115 -19.49 4.00 -13.18
C MET A 115 -20.40 4.88 -14.03
N GLN A 116 -21.72 4.84 -13.83
CA GLN A 116 -22.70 5.66 -14.53
C GLN A 116 -22.51 7.16 -14.30
N SER A 117 -22.11 7.54 -13.10
CA SER A 117 -21.85 8.93 -12.76
C SER A 117 -20.48 9.44 -13.23
N GLY A 118 -19.61 8.56 -13.73
CA GLY A 118 -18.23 8.87 -14.11
C GLY A 118 -17.33 9.25 -12.91
N LYS A 119 -17.78 8.95 -11.69
CA LYS A 119 -17.03 9.24 -10.46
C LYS A 119 -16.55 7.94 -9.83
N SER A 120 -15.25 7.74 -9.74
CA SER A 120 -14.70 6.65 -8.96
C SER A 120 -14.81 6.95 -7.46
N ILE A 121 -15.53 6.10 -6.73
CA ILE A 121 -15.68 6.19 -5.27
C ILE A 121 -14.74 5.24 -4.54
N TYR A 122 -14.15 4.29 -5.26
CA TYR A 122 -13.13 3.37 -4.79
C TYR A 122 -11.94 3.34 -5.75
N ASP A 123 -10.76 3.04 -5.22
CA ASP A 123 -9.55 2.84 -6.02
C ASP A 123 -9.50 1.43 -6.62
N GLY A 124 -10.21 0.47 -6.01
CA GLY A 124 -10.34 -0.90 -6.48
C GLY A 124 -11.59 -1.57 -5.95
N TRP A 125 -11.98 -2.66 -6.61
CA TRP A 125 -13.09 -3.53 -6.17
C TRP A 125 -12.83 -4.97 -6.53
N ILE A 126 -13.49 -5.87 -5.78
CA ILE A 126 -13.53 -7.30 -6.05
C ILE A 126 -14.99 -7.69 -6.22
N ASN A 127 -15.32 -8.29 -7.33
CA ASN A 127 -16.65 -8.72 -7.68
C ASN A 127 -16.62 -9.96 -8.60
N ASP A 128 -17.74 -10.61 -8.78
CA ASP A 128 -17.86 -11.80 -9.60
C ASP A 128 -17.63 -11.54 -11.10
N SER A 129 -17.10 -12.53 -11.78
CA SER A 129 -16.78 -12.47 -13.21
C SER A 129 -17.99 -12.33 -14.12
N ASP A 130 -19.19 -12.70 -13.64
CA ASP A 130 -20.47 -12.56 -14.39
C ASP A 130 -20.88 -11.08 -14.58
N HIS A 131 -20.35 -10.16 -13.78
CA HIS A 131 -20.55 -8.72 -13.96
C HIS A 131 -19.58 -8.05 -14.95
N ILE A 132 -18.63 -8.79 -15.51
CA ILE A 132 -17.58 -8.23 -16.40
C ILE A 132 -18.17 -7.54 -17.63
N GLY A 133 -19.26 -8.10 -18.20
CA GLY A 133 -19.94 -7.51 -19.35
C GLY A 133 -20.61 -6.17 -19.06
N THR A 134 -21.04 -5.94 -17.81
CA THR A 134 -21.57 -4.66 -17.33
C THR A 134 -20.44 -3.67 -17.12
N HIS A 135 -19.37 -4.08 -16.46
CA HIS A 135 -18.22 -3.24 -16.18
C HIS A 135 -17.48 -2.78 -17.45
N TYR A 136 -17.45 -3.62 -18.49
CA TYR A 136 -16.85 -3.27 -19.78
C TYR A 136 -17.53 -2.09 -20.51
N ARG A 137 -18.76 -1.75 -20.17
CA ARG A 137 -19.53 -0.68 -20.83
C ARG A 137 -19.21 0.72 -20.30
N TYR A 138 -18.53 0.81 -19.18
CA TYR A 138 -18.20 2.06 -18.48
C TYR A 138 -16.69 2.26 -18.33
#